data_9d5bcbc2a62ed1921f98e1afb7e3f0db
#
_entry.id   9d5bcbc2a62ed1921f98e1afb7e3f0db
#
_cell.length_a   1.000
_cell.length_b   1.000
_cell.length_c   1.000
_cell.angle_alpha   90.00
_cell.angle_beta   90.00
_cell.angle_gamma   90.00
#
_symmetry.space_group_name_H-M   'P 1'
#
loop_
_entity.id
_entity.type
_entity.pdbx_description
1 polymer ?
#
loop_
_entity_poly.entity_id
_entity_poly.type
_entity_poly.pdbx_seq_one_letter_code
_entity_poly.pdbx_strand_id
1 'polypeptide(L)'
;VNGPSLCVLSGNAESIEIIKKQFKEQDVECRLLHTSHAFHSEMIEPILDSFLERVRETSLNFPQIPYISNVTGSWITQAEAIDPEYWVRHLRQTVRFSEGARLLLEQSERVMLEVGPGRALSTFVKRQSEKPREFVILSSLRQYQESQPDVSFMLSSLGRLWLSGVTVDWSGFSI
;
A
#
# COMPACT_ATOMS: atom_id res chain seq x y z
N VAL A 1 3.41 -3.16 -8.84
CA VAL A 1 2.34 -4.09 -9.26
C VAL A 1 1.31 -4.17 -8.14
N ASN A 2 0.05 -3.79 -8.43
CA ASN A 2 -1.00 -3.63 -7.41
C ASN A 2 -2.01 -4.79 -7.41
N GLY A 3 -2.05 -5.58 -8.47
CA GLY A 3 -2.98 -6.71 -8.57
C GLY A 3 -2.70 -7.58 -9.78
N PRO A 4 -3.43 -8.69 -9.93
CA PRO A 4 -3.25 -9.64 -11.03
C PRO A 4 -3.42 -8.99 -12.42
N SER A 5 -4.30 -7.99 -12.52
CA SER A 5 -4.61 -7.25 -13.75
C SER A 5 -4.45 -5.74 -13.58
N LEU A 6 -3.70 -5.29 -12.58
CA LEU A 6 -3.52 -3.87 -12.29
C LEU A 6 -2.07 -3.56 -11.95
N CYS A 7 -1.45 -2.70 -12.75
CA CYS A 7 -0.15 -2.13 -12.46
C CYS A 7 -0.16 -0.61 -12.68
N VAL A 8 0.86 0.05 -12.14
CA VAL A 8 1.18 1.44 -12.43
C VAL A 8 2.54 1.45 -13.10
N LEU A 9 2.64 2.13 -14.23
CA LEU A 9 3.89 2.40 -14.93
C LEU A 9 4.35 3.82 -14.57
N SER A 10 5.64 3.97 -14.35
CA SER A 10 6.27 5.23 -13.96
C SER A 10 7.47 5.49 -14.84
N GLY A 11 7.59 6.71 -15.37
CA GLY A 11 8.67 7.10 -16.26
C GLY A 11 8.50 8.55 -16.75
N ASN A 12 9.31 8.97 -17.71
CA ASN A 12 9.18 10.29 -18.32
C ASN A 12 7.87 10.40 -19.14
N ALA A 13 7.40 11.63 -19.32
CA ALA A 13 6.11 11.90 -19.94
C ALA A 13 6.01 11.36 -21.38
N GLU A 14 7.08 11.45 -22.15
CA GLU A 14 7.11 10.97 -23.54
C GLU A 14 6.95 9.45 -23.62
N SER A 15 7.70 8.70 -22.82
CA SER A 15 7.58 7.24 -22.74
C SER A 15 6.20 6.80 -22.28
N ILE A 16 5.61 7.50 -21.30
CA ILE A 16 4.25 7.21 -20.82
C ILE A 16 3.20 7.42 -21.92
N GLU A 17 3.31 8.50 -22.71
CA GLU A 17 2.36 8.73 -23.81
C GLU A 17 2.52 7.71 -24.95
N ILE A 18 3.74 7.25 -25.24
CA ILE A 18 3.98 6.18 -26.22
C ILE A 18 3.30 4.87 -25.76
N ILE A 19 3.56 4.46 -24.54
CA ILE A 19 3.00 3.22 -23.97
C ILE A 19 1.46 3.30 -23.91
N LYS A 20 0.92 4.43 -23.51
CA LYS A 20 -0.53 4.65 -23.45
C LYS A 20 -1.20 4.49 -24.83
N LYS A 21 -0.55 4.97 -25.92
CA LYS A 21 -1.04 4.74 -27.28
C LYS A 21 -1.02 3.28 -27.65
N GLN A 22 0.09 2.57 -27.39
CA GLN A 22 0.22 1.14 -27.66
C GLN A 22 -0.83 0.31 -26.93
N PHE A 23 -1.10 0.61 -25.65
CA PHE A 23 -2.11 -0.08 -24.87
C PHE A 23 -3.53 0.20 -25.37
N LYS A 24 -3.80 1.43 -25.81
CA LYS A 24 -5.08 1.76 -26.43
C LYS A 24 -5.34 0.96 -27.70
N GLU A 25 -4.31 0.70 -28.52
CA GLU A 25 -4.41 -0.14 -29.72
C GLU A 25 -4.69 -1.62 -29.40
N GLN A 26 -4.41 -2.03 -28.16
CA GLN A 26 -4.64 -3.39 -27.64
C GLN A 26 -5.89 -3.49 -26.75
N ASP A 27 -6.75 -2.45 -26.76
CA ASP A 27 -7.96 -2.38 -25.91
C ASP A 27 -7.66 -2.47 -24.40
N VAL A 28 -6.44 -2.09 -23.95
CA VAL A 28 -6.07 -2.02 -22.54
C VAL A 28 -6.40 -0.62 -21.99
N GLU A 29 -7.28 -0.58 -20.99
CA GLU A 29 -7.66 0.67 -20.35
C GLU A 29 -6.48 1.27 -19.56
N CYS A 30 -6.15 2.51 -19.85
CA CYS A 30 -5.09 3.27 -19.17
C CYS A 30 -5.64 4.58 -18.61
N ARG A 31 -5.31 4.85 -17.34
CA ARG A 31 -5.64 6.11 -16.67
C ARG A 31 -4.36 6.80 -16.20
N LEU A 32 -4.21 8.06 -16.59
CA LEU A 32 -3.11 8.89 -16.10
C LEU A 32 -3.34 9.22 -14.61
N LEU A 33 -2.30 9.04 -13.81
CA LEU A 33 -2.29 9.46 -12.42
C LEU A 33 -1.70 10.87 -12.30
N HIS A 34 -2.35 11.73 -11.55
CA HIS A 34 -1.85 13.06 -11.24
C HIS A 34 -0.84 12.97 -10.10
N THR A 35 0.43 12.88 -10.45
CA THR A 35 1.55 12.84 -9.49
C THR A 35 2.57 13.91 -9.85
N SER A 36 3.26 14.45 -8.85
CA SER A 36 4.30 15.47 -9.06
C SER A 36 5.58 14.89 -9.65
N HIS A 37 5.87 13.62 -9.40
CA HIS A 37 7.11 12.95 -9.80
C HIS A 37 6.83 11.49 -10.20
N ALA A 38 7.70 10.95 -11.05
CA ALA A 38 7.67 9.55 -11.45
C ALA A 38 8.40 8.67 -10.41
N PHE A 39 7.78 8.51 -9.22
CA PHE A 39 8.32 7.65 -8.18
C PHE A 39 8.54 6.22 -8.68
N HIS A 40 9.50 5.53 -8.09
CA HIS A 40 9.87 4.15 -8.45
C HIS A 40 10.32 3.99 -9.91
N SER A 41 10.98 5.03 -10.48
CA SER A 41 11.55 5.05 -11.82
C SER A 41 12.97 5.63 -11.81
N GLU A 42 13.65 5.62 -12.96
CA GLU A 42 14.97 6.22 -13.14
C GLU A 42 15.00 7.73 -12.86
N MET A 43 13.86 8.41 -12.93
CA MET A 43 13.76 9.85 -12.64
C MET A 43 14.06 10.18 -11.17
N ILE A 44 14.07 9.20 -10.27
CA ILE A 44 14.42 9.38 -8.86
C ILE A 44 15.94 9.23 -8.62
N GLU A 45 16.70 8.68 -9.55
CA GLU A 45 18.14 8.43 -9.38
C GLU A 45 18.96 9.65 -8.94
N PRO A 46 18.71 10.87 -9.45
CA PRO A 46 19.51 12.04 -9.05
C PRO A 46 19.43 12.40 -7.56
N ILE A 47 18.44 11.90 -6.83
CA ILE A 47 18.28 12.21 -5.40
C ILE A 47 18.69 11.04 -4.49
N LEU A 48 19.07 9.88 -5.03
CA LEU A 48 19.32 8.67 -4.22
C LEU A 48 20.50 8.85 -3.25
N ASP A 49 21.59 9.47 -3.67
CA ASP A 49 22.75 9.68 -2.82
C ASP A 49 22.42 10.61 -1.64
N SER A 50 21.75 11.73 -1.90
CA SER A 50 21.35 12.65 -0.85
C SER A 50 20.30 12.04 0.09
N PHE A 51 19.43 11.19 -0.44
CA PHE A 51 18.48 10.42 0.37
C PHE A 51 19.20 9.41 1.27
N LEU A 52 20.19 8.68 0.72
CA LEU A 52 21.01 7.74 1.48
C LEU A 52 21.71 8.41 2.66
N GLU A 53 22.33 9.60 2.44
CA GLU A 53 22.97 10.36 3.51
C GLU A 53 21.97 10.70 4.61
N ARG A 54 20.75 11.15 4.25
CA ARG A 54 19.71 11.44 5.24
C ARG A 54 19.24 10.21 6.01
N VAL A 55 19.15 9.07 5.36
CA VAL A 55 18.79 7.81 6.03
C VAL A 55 19.90 7.40 7.00
N ARG A 56 21.18 7.57 6.63
CA ARG A 56 22.32 7.28 7.50
C ARG A 56 22.38 8.15 8.76
N GLU A 57 21.86 9.38 8.69
CA GLU A 57 21.74 10.26 9.86
C GLU A 57 20.60 9.82 10.81
N THR A 58 19.75 8.90 10.39
CA THR A 58 18.59 8.43 11.15
C THR A 58 18.92 7.15 11.89
N SER A 59 18.60 7.07 13.18
CA SER A 59 18.72 5.82 13.94
C SER A 59 17.69 4.80 13.48
N LEU A 60 18.10 3.84 12.69
CA LEU A 60 17.26 2.73 12.28
C LEU A 60 17.24 1.65 13.37
N ASN A 61 16.05 1.11 13.66
CA ASN A 61 15.87 0.10 14.69
C ASN A 61 15.14 -1.12 14.11
N PHE A 62 15.28 -2.26 14.77
CA PHE A 62 14.53 -3.45 14.43
C PHE A 62 13.02 -3.21 14.62
N PRO A 63 12.19 -3.62 13.66
CA PRO A 63 10.76 -3.46 13.78
C PRO A 63 10.21 -4.33 14.92
N GLN A 64 9.38 -3.74 15.77
CA GLN A 64 8.67 -4.45 16.83
C GLN A 64 7.38 -5.11 16.31
N ILE A 65 6.82 -4.57 15.22
CA ILE A 65 5.66 -5.11 14.52
C ILE A 65 6.12 -5.61 13.17
N PRO A 66 5.88 -6.88 12.82
CA PRO A 66 6.25 -7.42 11.52
C PRO A 66 5.49 -6.67 10.40
N TYR A 67 6.18 -6.40 9.28
CA TYR A 67 5.55 -5.82 8.10
C TYR A 67 6.11 -6.41 6.81
N ILE A 68 5.36 -6.23 5.73
CA ILE A 68 5.75 -6.71 4.40
C ILE A 68 6.61 -5.66 3.70
N SER A 69 7.76 -6.09 3.20
CA SER A 69 8.63 -5.27 2.37
C SER A 69 8.02 -5.05 0.98
N ASN A 70 7.88 -3.81 0.56
CA ASN A 70 7.50 -3.49 -0.82
C ASN A 70 8.60 -3.78 -1.85
N VAL A 71 9.85 -3.98 -1.40
CA VAL A 71 10.98 -4.32 -2.28
C VAL A 71 10.98 -5.80 -2.62
N THR A 72 10.73 -6.66 -1.62
CA THR A 72 10.81 -8.11 -1.78
C THR A 72 9.44 -8.79 -1.95
N GLY A 73 8.35 -8.11 -1.54
CA GLY A 73 7.00 -8.69 -1.50
C GLY A 73 6.83 -9.75 -0.40
N SER A 74 7.78 -9.83 0.54
CA SER A 74 7.81 -10.79 1.64
C SER A 74 7.97 -10.08 2.99
N TRP A 75 7.96 -10.85 4.09
CA TRP A 75 8.24 -10.29 5.41
C TRP A 75 9.62 -9.67 5.43
N ILE A 76 9.71 -8.42 5.93
CA ILE A 76 10.98 -7.74 6.08
C ILE A 76 11.86 -8.45 7.10
N THR A 77 13.14 -8.54 6.80
CA THR A 77 14.13 -9.03 7.77
C THR A 77 14.64 -7.91 8.67
N GLN A 78 15.17 -8.27 9.84
CA GLN A 78 15.79 -7.30 10.72
C GLN A 78 16.98 -6.58 10.04
N ALA A 79 17.76 -7.32 9.26
CA ALA A 79 18.90 -6.77 8.54
C ALA A 79 18.48 -5.74 7.49
N GLU A 80 17.41 -6.02 6.72
CA GLU A 80 16.87 -5.07 5.75
C GLU A 80 16.32 -3.82 6.41
N ALA A 81 15.62 -3.95 7.54
CA ALA A 81 14.98 -2.82 8.20
C ALA A 81 15.97 -1.76 8.71
N ILE A 82 17.19 -2.17 9.06
CA ILE A 82 18.25 -1.28 9.56
C ILE A 82 19.32 -0.93 8.51
N ASP A 83 19.20 -1.48 7.28
CA ASP A 83 20.10 -1.19 6.17
C ASP A 83 19.69 0.10 5.46
N PRO A 84 20.48 1.19 5.51
CA PRO A 84 20.18 2.41 4.77
C PRO A 84 20.02 2.20 3.26
N GLU A 85 20.76 1.26 2.66
CA GLU A 85 20.67 0.93 1.24
C GLU A 85 19.33 0.26 0.89
N TYR A 86 18.70 -0.46 1.84
CA TYR A 86 17.35 -1.00 1.64
C TYR A 86 16.34 0.13 1.37
N TRP A 87 16.43 1.23 2.10
CA TRP A 87 15.51 2.36 1.95
C TRP A 87 15.71 3.11 0.63
N VAL A 88 16.96 3.15 0.14
CA VAL A 88 17.25 3.65 -1.22
C VAL A 88 16.62 2.74 -2.27
N ARG A 89 16.77 1.42 -2.14
CA ARG A 89 16.10 0.47 -3.03
C ARG A 89 14.59 0.60 -2.96
N HIS A 90 14.03 0.80 -1.78
CA HIS A 90 12.59 1.02 -1.57
C HIS A 90 12.08 2.27 -2.31
N LEU A 91 12.84 3.35 -2.31
CA LEU A 91 12.48 4.58 -3.04
C LEU A 91 12.50 4.38 -4.56
N ARG A 92 13.46 3.59 -5.07
CA ARG A 92 13.75 3.45 -6.50
C ARG A 92 13.02 2.29 -7.17
N GLN A 93 12.92 1.15 -6.51
CA GLN A 93 12.45 -0.08 -7.11
C GLN A 93 10.93 -0.19 -7.17
N THR A 94 10.44 -1.11 -8.00
CA THR A 94 9.01 -1.41 -8.14
C THR A 94 8.40 -1.85 -6.82
N VAL A 95 7.25 -1.26 -6.49
CA VAL A 95 6.45 -1.69 -5.33
C VAL A 95 5.76 -3.02 -5.64
N ARG A 96 6.07 -4.06 -4.87
CA ARG A 96 5.55 -5.43 -5.01
C ARG A 96 4.32 -5.68 -4.12
N PHE A 97 3.37 -4.73 -4.15
CA PHE A 97 2.17 -4.77 -3.29
C PHE A 97 1.35 -6.04 -3.50
N SER A 98 1.17 -6.47 -4.75
CA SER A 98 0.38 -7.67 -5.08
C SER A 98 0.93 -8.94 -4.40
N GLU A 99 2.25 -9.08 -4.36
CA GLU A 99 2.91 -10.23 -3.74
C GLU A 99 2.74 -10.21 -2.23
N GLY A 100 3.00 -9.05 -1.61
CA GLY A 100 2.80 -8.88 -0.19
C GLY A 100 1.35 -9.07 0.25
N ALA A 101 0.39 -8.56 -0.54
CA ALA A 101 -1.03 -8.75 -0.25
C ALA A 101 -1.44 -10.22 -0.34
N ARG A 102 -0.95 -10.97 -1.34
CA ARG A 102 -1.20 -12.41 -1.44
C ARG A 102 -0.65 -13.19 -0.25
N LEU A 103 0.57 -12.87 0.18
CA LEU A 103 1.18 -13.49 1.37
C LEU A 103 0.33 -13.26 2.63
N LEU A 104 -0.27 -12.08 2.77
CA LEU A 104 -1.19 -11.80 3.88
C LEU A 104 -2.50 -12.59 3.76
N LEU A 105 -2.99 -12.82 2.55
CA LEU A 105 -4.23 -13.57 2.30
C LEU A 105 -4.10 -15.10 2.43
N GLU A 106 -2.88 -15.63 2.54
CA GLU A 106 -2.66 -17.06 2.82
C GLU A 106 -3.27 -17.51 4.16
N GLN A 107 -3.50 -16.56 5.07
CA GLN A 107 -4.15 -16.83 6.36
C GLN A 107 -5.58 -16.27 6.34
N SER A 108 -6.55 -17.16 6.24
CA SER A 108 -7.98 -16.82 6.08
C SER A 108 -8.59 -16.07 7.27
N GLU A 109 -8.03 -16.22 8.47
CA GLU A 109 -8.56 -15.58 9.68
C GLU A 109 -8.10 -14.15 9.91
N ARG A 110 -7.32 -13.59 8.98
CA ARG A 110 -6.83 -12.22 9.11
C ARG A 110 -7.91 -11.19 8.83
N VAL A 111 -8.01 -10.23 9.75
CA VAL A 111 -8.77 -9.00 9.55
C VAL A 111 -7.78 -7.92 9.06
N MET A 112 -8.10 -7.28 7.97
CA MET A 112 -7.27 -6.22 7.37
C MET A 112 -7.95 -4.87 7.54
N LEU A 113 -7.19 -3.90 8.01
CA LEU A 113 -7.65 -2.52 8.18
C LEU A 113 -6.75 -1.56 7.40
N GLU A 114 -7.33 -0.86 6.43
CA GLU A 114 -6.67 0.28 5.80
C GLU A 114 -6.76 1.49 6.73
N VAL A 115 -5.61 1.96 7.20
CA VAL A 115 -5.51 3.12 8.08
C VAL A 115 -5.20 4.36 7.24
N GLY A 116 -6.19 5.24 7.11
CA GLY A 116 -6.08 6.45 6.31
C GLY A 116 -7.37 6.76 5.54
N PRO A 117 -7.42 7.90 4.84
CA PRO A 117 -8.57 8.29 4.04
C PRO A 117 -8.67 7.44 2.76
N GLY A 118 -9.89 7.00 2.44
CA GLY A 118 -10.17 6.27 1.21
C GLY A 118 -10.09 4.75 1.36
N ARG A 119 -10.05 4.06 0.21
CA ARG A 119 -10.14 2.58 0.12
C ARG A 119 -9.26 2.01 -1.00
N ALA A 120 -8.16 2.68 -1.32
CA ALA A 120 -7.31 2.26 -2.43
C ALA A 120 -6.65 0.91 -2.16
N LEU A 121 -6.00 0.76 -0.99
CA LEU A 121 -5.32 -0.46 -0.60
C LEU A 121 -6.32 -1.61 -0.37
N SER A 122 -7.43 -1.33 0.32
CA SER A 122 -8.54 -2.28 0.49
C SER A 122 -9.05 -2.81 -0.84
N THR A 123 -9.17 -1.94 -1.85
CA THR A 123 -9.59 -2.33 -3.20
C THR A 123 -8.55 -3.21 -3.87
N PHE A 124 -7.26 -2.90 -3.73
CA PHE A 124 -6.18 -3.71 -4.30
C PHE A 124 -6.09 -5.08 -3.64
N VAL A 125 -6.25 -5.16 -2.32
CA VAL A 125 -6.29 -6.44 -1.59
C VAL A 125 -7.46 -7.30 -2.05
N LYS A 126 -8.67 -6.73 -2.17
CA LYS A 126 -9.85 -7.46 -2.66
C LYS A 126 -9.67 -8.06 -4.06
N ARG A 127 -8.87 -7.43 -4.90
CA ARG A 127 -8.56 -7.91 -6.26
C ARG A 127 -7.55 -9.06 -6.31
N GLN A 128 -6.86 -9.38 -5.20
CA GLN A 128 -5.92 -10.50 -5.14
C GLN A 128 -6.63 -11.86 -5.02
N SER A 129 -7.88 -11.87 -4.56
CA SER A 129 -8.64 -13.11 -4.31
C SER A 129 -9.84 -13.21 -5.24
N GLU A 130 -10.08 -14.39 -5.77
CA GLU A 130 -11.32 -14.73 -6.49
C GLU A 130 -12.52 -14.76 -5.55
N LYS A 131 -12.29 -14.91 -4.24
CA LYS A 131 -13.29 -14.96 -3.19
C LYS A 131 -13.13 -13.85 -2.14
N PRO A 132 -13.18 -12.58 -2.51
CA PRO A 132 -12.89 -11.48 -1.60
C PRO A 132 -13.89 -11.36 -0.44
N ARG A 133 -15.04 -12.02 -0.51
CA ARG A 133 -16.05 -12.03 0.58
C ARG A 133 -15.65 -12.90 1.77
N GLU A 134 -14.69 -13.78 1.61
CA GLU A 134 -14.16 -14.62 2.69
C GLU A 134 -13.24 -13.86 3.64
N PHE A 135 -12.78 -12.67 3.23
CA PHE A 135 -11.87 -11.85 4.03
C PHE A 135 -12.56 -10.61 4.58
N VAL A 136 -12.27 -10.31 5.84
CA VAL A 136 -12.71 -9.05 6.47
C VAL A 136 -11.69 -7.95 6.14
N ILE A 137 -12.07 -7.07 5.23
CA ILE A 137 -11.25 -5.95 4.78
C ILE A 137 -12.01 -4.67 5.02
N LEU A 138 -11.52 -3.84 5.93
CA LEU A 138 -12.14 -2.61 6.42
C LEU A 138 -11.26 -1.38 6.12
N SER A 139 -11.84 -0.20 6.25
CA SER A 139 -11.13 1.08 6.20
C SER A 139 -11.43 1.87 7.46
N SER A 140 -10.45 2.58 8.00
CA SER A 140 -10.60 3.41 9.21
C SER A 140 -11.32 4.71 8.94
N LEU A 141 -11.14 5.29 7.75
CA LEU A 141 -11.75 6.54 7.33
C LEU A 141 -12.52 6.38 6.02
N ARG A 142 -13.54 7.21 5.83
CA ARG A 142 -14.37 7.24 4.63
C ARG A 142 -13.63 7.78 3.41
N GLN A 143 -14.21 7.59 2.23
CA GLN A 143 -13.80 8.30 1.03
C GLN A 143 -14.33 9.74 1.04
N TYR A 144 -13.63 10.62 0.33
CA TYR A 144 -14.00 12.03 0.25
C TYR A 144 -15.46 12.28 -0.22
N GLN A 145 -15.95 11.44 -1.13
CA GLN A 145 -17.31 11.56 -1.70
C GLN A 145 -18.42 11.04 -0.77
N GLU A 146 -18.08 10.35 0.31
CA GLU A 146 -19.07 9.80 1.23
C GLU A 146 -19.57 10.90 2.19
N SER A 147 -20.88 11.02 2.36
CA SER A 147 -21.52 12.05 3.18
C SER A 147 -21.62 11.70 4.67
N GLN A 148 -21.29 10.44 5.05
CA GLN A 148 -21.34 10.01 6.44
C GLN A 148 -20.33 10.81 7.30
N PRO A 149 -20.66 11.23 8.54
CA PRO A 149 -19.69 11.85 9.44
C PRO A 149 -18.50 10.93 9.75
N ASP A 150 -17.29 11.48 9.82
CA ASP A 150 -16.04 10.73 10.02
C ASP A 150 -16.08 9.88 11.30
N VAL A 151 -16.58 10.44 12.41
CA VAL A 151 -16.71 9.71 13.67
C VAL A 151 -17.65 8.51 13.54
N SER A 152 -18.80 8.69 12.89
CA SER A 152 -19.76 7.59 12.67
C SER A 152 -19.17 6.49 11.80
N PHE A 153 -18.40 6.86 10.77
CA PHE A 153 -17.71 5.91 9.93
C PHE A 153 -16.66 5.10 10.71
N MET A 154 -15.82 5.80 11.48
CA MET A 154 -14.77 5.20 12.31
C MET A 154 -15.36 4.24 13.35
N LEU A 155 -16.41 4.65 14.07
CA LEU A 155 -17.09 3.82 15.06
C LEU A 155 -17.75 2.59 14.42
N SER A 156 -18.34 2.73 13.24
CA SER A 156 -18.88 1.60 12.49
C SER A 156 -17.79 0.61 12.09
N SER A 157 -16.63 1.10 11.66
CA SER A 157 -15.48 0.26 11.33
C SER A 157 -14.93 -0.44 12.57
N LEU A 158 -14.84 0.26 13.69
CA LEU A 158 -14.43 -0.31 14.98
C LEU A 158 -15.39 -1.43 15.45
N GLY A 159 -16.70 -1.18 15.36
CA GLY A 159 -17.71 -2.19 15.68
C GLY A 159 -17.60 -3.44 14.79
N ARG A 160 -17.29 -3.26 13.50
CA ARG A 160 -17.05 -4.39 12.58
C ARG A 160 -15.76 -5.15 12.90
N LEU A 161 -14.70 -4.46 13.32
CA LEU A 161 -13.47 -5.11 13.83
C LEU A 161 -13.79 -6.00 15.03
N TRP A 162 -14.53 -5.46 16.00
CA TRP A 162 -14.96 -6.18 17.19
C TRP A 162 -15.82 -7.42 16.84
N LEU A 163 -16.80 -7.27 15.97
CA LEU A 163 -17.64 -8.39 15.48
C LEU A 163 -16.82 -9.46 14.73
N SER A 164 -15.66 -9.09 14.21
CA SER A 164 -14.72 -10.01 13.54
C SER A 164 -13.74 -10.66 14.51
N GLY A 165 -13.92 -10.50 15.84
CA GLY A 165 -13.07 -11.11 16.86
C GLY A 165 -11.84 -10.28 17.26
N VAL A 166 -11.67 -9.08 16.75
CA VAL A 166 -10.56 -8.20 17.14
C VAL A 166 -10.85 -7.64 18.55
N THR A 167 -9.91 -7.82 19.48
CA THR A 167 -10.02 -7.23 20.82
C THR A 167 -9.93 -5.71 20.73
N VAL A 168 -10.94 -5.02 21.29
CA VAL A 168 -11.02 -3.58 21.36
C VAL A 168 -10.96 -3.13 22.80
N ASP A 169 -10.08 -2.20 23.11
CA ASP A 169 -10.07 -1.51 24.40
C ASP A 169 -11.13 -0.41 24.41
N TRP A 170 -12.24 -0.70 25.07
CA TRP A 170 -13.37 0.22 25.19
C TRP A 170 -13.17 1.29 26.28
N SER A 171 -12.13 1.18 27.13
CA SER A 171 -11.90 2.13 28.21
C SER A 171 -11.63 3.56 27.71
N GLY A 172 -11.05 3.69 26.53
CA GLY A 172 -10.83 5.00 25.88
C GLY A 172 -12.12 5.75 25.47
N PHE A 173 -13.30 5.11 25.54
CA PHE A 173 -14.61 5.70 25.28
C PHE A 173 -15.36 6.13 26.54
N SER A 174 -14.81 5.84 27.72
CA SER A 174 -15.38 6.29 29.00
C SER A 174 -15.09 7.78 29.18
N ILE A 175 -16.13 8.60 29.22
CA ILE A 175 -16.08 10.03 29.59
C ILE A 175 -16.23 10.15 31.10
#